data_0c5eb53053c4ee531dbf4ebcc2426b66
#
_entry.id   0c5eb53053c4ee531dbf4ebcc2426b66
#
_cell.length_a   1.000
_cell.length_b   1.000
_cell.length_c   1.000
_cell.angle_alpha   90.00
_cell.angle_beta   90.00
_cell.angle_gamma   90.00
#
_symmetry.space_group_name_H-M   'P 1'
#
loop_
_entity.id
_entity.type
_entity.pdbx_description
1 polymer ?
#
loop_
_entity_poly.entity_id
_entity_poly.type
_entity_poly.pdbx_seq_one_letter_code
_entity_poly.pdbx_strand_id
1 'polypeptide(L)'
;MRSLGLDIGDRRTGVAISDAEGLIAFPLCVIDHKNEEAAIADVMRFAQQYQVERIVVGLPYSLDGSIGGQAEKVTAFTERLRNVIAGEAKQSYFARLDIQMWDERLSSKAAERLMMEAGGGRNRPRSRARKGSETQRLSAKAAVDAVAAAFILQGFLDSVKEMSL
;
A
#
# COMPACT_ATOMS: atom_id res chain seq x y z
N MET A 1 15.27 5.97 6.98
CA MET A 1 14.12 5.35 7.68
C MET A 1 13.26 4.60 6.66
N ARG A 2 13.32 3.26 6.71
CA ARG A 2 12.59 2.44 5.74
C ARG A 2 11.13 2.32 6.13
N SER A 3 10.25 2.51 5.16
CA SER A 3 8.80 2.49 5.36
C SER A 3 8.12 1.44 4.47
N LEU A 4 7.05 0.84 4.97
CA LEU A 4 6.17 -0.08 4.23
C LEU A 4 4.86 0.64 3.95
N GLY A 5 4.38 0.59 2.71
CA GLY A 5 3.07 1.12 2.31
C GLY A 5 2.06 0.00 2.13
N LEU A 6 0.84 0.18 2.61
CA LEU A 6 -0.24 -0.78 2.49
C LEU A 6 -1.46 -0.14 1.82
N ASP A 7 -1.97 -0.83 0.81
CA ASP A 7 -3.26 -0.59 0.19
C ASP A 7 -4.19 -1.77 0.50
N ILE A 8 -5.08 -1.58 1.49
CA ILE A 8 -5.89 -2.65 2.06
C ILE A 8 -7.19 -2.79 1.29
N GLY A 9 -7.33 -3.88 0.52
CA GLY A 9 -8.56 -4.27 -0.13
C GLY A 9 -9.31 -5.40 0.59
N ASP A 10 -10.47 -5.80 0.07
CA ASP A 10 -11.33 -6.83 0.69
C ASP A 10 -10.68 -8.22 0.72
N ARG A 11 -9.89 -8.57 -0.28
CA ARG A 11 -9.26 -9.90 -0.42
C ARG A 11 -7.75 -9.84 -0.60
N ARG A 12 -7.23 -8.67 -0.89
CA ARG A 12 -5.83 -8.47 -1.20
C ARG A 12 -5.34 -7.17 -0.58
N THR A 13 -4.10 -7.19 -0.17
CA THR A 13 -3.40 -6.01 0.31
C THR A 13 -2.20 -5.77 -0.59
N GLY A 14 -2.18 -4.65 -1.30
CA GLY A 14 -1.01 -4.18 -2.01
C GLY A 14 0.06 -3.74 -1.02
N VAL A 15 1.30 -4.10 -1.29
CA VAL A 15 2.44 -3.78 -0.43
C VAL A 15 3.51 -3.07 -1.24
N ALA A 16 3.99 -1.97 -0.70
CA ALA A 16 5.11 -1.21 -1.23
C ALA A 16 6.19 -1.02 -0.15
N ILE A 17 7.39 -0.74 -0.58
CA ILE A 17 8.52 -0.48 0.32
C ILE A 17 9.31 0.74 -0.14
N SER A 18 9.83 1.52 0.81
CA SER A 18 10.75 2.59 0.47
C SER A 18 12.20 2.10 0.40
N ASP A 19 13.05 2.88 -0.23
CA ASP A 19 14.49 2.77 -0.05
C ASP A 19 14.89 2.98 1.44
N ALA A 20 16.15 2.74 1.77
CA ALA A 20 16.64 2.87 3.15
C ALA A 20 16.59 4.32 3.66
N GLU A 21 16.66 5.28 2.76
CA GLU A 21 16.62 6.71 3.09
C GLU A 21 15.20 7.25 3.25
N GLY A 22 14.18 6.49 2.78
CA GLY A 22 12.78 6.90 2.82
C GLY A 22 12.45 7.99 1.80
N LEU A 23 13.04 7.93 0.61
CA LEU A 23 12.88 8.92 -0.45
C LEU A 23 12.01 8.42 -1.59
N ILE A 24 12.12 7.15 -1.96
CA ILE A 24 11.46 6.56 -3.12
C ILE A 24 10.72 5.30 -2.71
N ALA A 25 9.45 5.19 -3.13
CA ALA A 25 8.61 4.02 -2.91
C ALA A 25 8.60 3.09 -4.14
N PHE A 26 8.71 1.79 -3.89
CA PHE A 26 8.67 0.74 -4.91
C PHE A 26 7.54 -0.25 -4.58
N PRO A 27 6.80 -0.74 -5.60
CA PRO A 27 5.88 -1.86 -5.41
C PRO A 27 6.68 -3.10 -4.97
N LEU A 28 6.22 -3.80 -3.93
CA LEU A 28 6.91 -4.98 -3.41
C LEU A 28 6.19 -6.26 -3.79
N CYS A 29 4.95 -6.41 -3.36
CA CYS A 29 4.13 -7.60 -3.60
C CYS A 29 2.65 -7.33 -3.32
N VAL A 30 1.85 -8.37 -3.49
CA VAL A 30 0.46 -8.40 -3.03
C VAL A 30 0.29 -9.57 -2.08
N ILE A 31 -0.30 -9.30 -0.92
CA ILE A 31 -0.74 -10.32 0.02
C ILE A 31 -2.16 -10.70 -0.36
N ASP A 32 -2.36 -11.95 -0.77
CA ASP A 32 -3.68 -12.53 -0.99
C ASP A 32 -4.11 -13.24 0.30
N HIS A 33 -5.01 -12.63 1.05
CA HIS A 33 -5.37 -13.12 2.36
C HIS A 33 -6.72 -13.81 2.37
N LYS A 34 -6.74 -15.03 2.90
CA LYS A 34 -7.96 -15.79 3.15
C LYS A 34 -8.70 -15.28 4.38
N ASN A 35 -7.96 -14.73 5.32
CA ASN A 35 -8.46 -14.09 6.53
C ASN A 35 -7.52 -12.96 6.96
N GLU A 36 -8.02 -12.10 7.82
CA GLU A 36 -7.30 -10.91 8.28
C GLU A 36 -6.07 -11.23 9.14
N GLU A 37 -6.12 -12.30 9.93
CA GLU A 37 -5.01 -12.72 10.78
C GLU A 37 -3.79 -13.14 9.95
N ALA A 38 -4.03 -13.88 8.86
CA ALA A 38 -2.96 -14.25 7.92
C ALA A 38 -2.35 -13.01 7.23
N ALA A 39 -3.18 -12.04 6.87
CA ALA A 39 -2.70 -10.78 6.28
C ALA A 39 -1.82 -9.99 7.26
N ILE A 40 -2.24 -9.87 8.51
CA ILE A 40 -1.46 -9.19 9.56
C ILE A 40 -0.12 -9.91 9.79
N ALA A 41 -0.13 -11.26 9.86
CA ALA A 41 1.09 -12.05 10.03
C ALA A 41 2.08 -11.83 8.88
N ASP A 42 1.60 -11.76 7.63
CA ASP A 42 2.43 -11.47 6.47
C ASP A 42 2.99 -10.05 6.49
N VAL A 43 2.19 -9.05 6.86
CA VAL A 43 2.66 -7.66 7.02
C VAL A 43 3.78 -7.59 8.06
N MET A 44 3.61 -8.23 9.21
CA MET A 44 4.63 -8.26 10.27
C MET A 44 5.90 -8.97 9.82
N ARG A 45 5.76 -10.07 9.09
CA ARG A 45 6.90 -10.80 8.51
C ARG A 45 7.69 -9.92 7.54
N PHE A 46 7.02 -9.19 6.65
CA PHE A 46 7.69 -8.25 5.74
C PHE A 46 8.34 -7.09 6.51
N ALA A 47 7.65 -6.51 7.49
CA ALA A 47 8.21 -5.45 8.30
C ALA A 47 9.51 -5.86 8.97
N GLN A 48 9.55 -7.05 9.56
CA GLN A 48 10.75 -7.61 10.19
C GLN A 48 11.84 -7.99 9.18
N GLN A 49 11.46 -8.65 8.08
CA GLN A 49 12.40 -9.08 7.04
C GLN A 49 13.16 -7.92 6.43
N TYR A 50 12.48 -6.80 6.19
CA TYR A 50 13.07 -5.61 5.57
C TYR A 50 13.52 -4.55 6.58
N GLN A 51 13.41 -4.84 7.88
CA GLN A 51 13.78 -3.92 8.96
C GLN A 51 13.08 -2.56 8.80
N VAL A 52 11.76 -2.61 8.61
CA VAL A 52 10.90 -1.44 8.43
C VAL A 52 10.70 -0.73 9.76
N GLU A 53 10.80 0.57 9.77
CA GLU A 53 10.63 1.40 10.97
C GLU A 53 9.23 2.06 11.01
N ARG A 54 8.54 2.11 9.87
CA ARG A 54 7.21 2.70 9.74
C ARG A 54 6.34 1.93 8.78
N ILE A 55 5.06 1.76 9.13
CA ILE A 55 4.01 1.25 8.24
C ILE A 55 3.05 2.41 7.93
N VAL A 56 2.84 2.68 6.65
CA VAL A 56 1.89 3.68 6.16
C VAL A 56 0.69 2.96 5.56
N VAL A 57 -0.49 3.20 6.10
CA VAL A 57 -1.73 2.58 5.65
C VAL A 57 -2.56 3.63 4.90
N GLY A 58 -2.89 3.35 3.65
CA GLY A 58 -3.78 4.20 2.86
C GLY A 58 -5.20 4.15 3.41
N LEU A 59 -5.78 5.32 3.69
CA LEU A 59 -7.14 5.47 4.16
C LEU A 59 -8.02 6.07 3.05
N PRO A 60 -8.93 5.27 2.45
CA PRO A 60 -9.81 5.77 1.41
C PRO A 60 -10.94 6.59 2.00
N TYR A 61 -10.92 7.90 1.79
CA TYR A 61 -12.07 8.76 2.06
C TYR A 61 -12.96 8.85 0.82
N SER A 62 -14.28 8.96 1.03
CA SER A 62 -15.20 9.35 -0.02
C SER A 62 -14.91 10.78 -0.50
N LEU A 63 -15.25 11.09 -1.76
CA LEU A 63 -15.02 12.42 -2.35
C LEU A 63 -15.65 13.56 -1.56
N ASP A 64 -16.73 13.30 -0.84
CA ASP A 64 -17.42 14.23 0.06
C ASP A 64 -16.75 14.33 1.45
N GLY A 65 -15.67 13.58 1.70
CA GLY A 65 -14.97 13.54 2.98
C GLY A 65 -15.61 12.62 4.02
N SER A 66 -16.68 11.91 3.67
CA SER A 66 -17.31 10.94 4.57
C SER A 66 -16.45 9.66 4.71
N ILE A 67 -16.58 9.00 5.86
CA ILE A 67 -15.99 7.70 6.12
C ILE A 67 -16.92 6.63 5.53
N GLY A 68 -16.53 6.08 4.38
CA GLY A 68 -17.27 4.98 3.76
C GLY A 68 -16.93 3.63 4.38
N GLY A 69 -17.70 2.60 4.03
CA GLY A 69 -17.49 1.24 4.57
C GLY A 69 -16.10 0.66 4.32
N GLN A 70 -15.41 1.09 3.25
CA GLN A 70 -14.03 0.68 3.01
C GLN A 70 -13.06 1.33 4.00
N ALA A 71 -13.25 2.61 4.32
CA ALA A 71 -12.44 3.30 5.33
C ALA A 71 -12.63 2.71 6.72
N GLU A 72 -13.83 2.29 7.07
CA GLU A 72 -14.10 1.58 8.33
C GLU A 72 -13.34 0.25 8.42
N LYS A 73 -13.32 -0.54 7.33
CA LYS A 73 -12.57 -1.79 7.26
C LYS A 73 -11.07 -1.57 7.41
N VAL A 74 -10.53 -0.57 6.73
CA VAL A 74 -9.11 -0.21 6.82
C VAL A 74 -8.76 0.23 8.23
N THR A 75 -9.61 1.01 8.87
CA THR A 75 -9.42 1.45 10.26
C THR A 75 -9.42 0.25 11.21
N ALA A 76 -10.39 -0.66 11.08
CA ALA A 76 -10.47 -1.87 11.90
C ALA A 76 -9.24 -2.77 11.72
N PHE A 77 -8.79 -2.97 10.49
CA PHE A 77 -7.55 -3.70 10.20
C PHE A 77 -6.33 -3.05 10.86
N THR A 78 -6.21 -1.74 10.74
CA THR A 78 -5.10 -0.98 11.32
C THR A 78 -5.08 -1.08 12.84
N GLU A 79 -6.22 -1.01 13.50
CA GLU A 79 -6.32 -1.19 14.95
C GLU A 79 -5.93 -2.61 15.39
N ARG A 80 -6.33 -3.64 14.65
CA ARG A 80 -5.89 -5.01 14.93
C ARG A 80 -4.39 -5.17 14.74
N LEU A 81 -3.84 -4.62 13.66
CA LEU A 81 -2.39 -4.62 13.41
C LEU A 81 -1.63 -3.95 14.56
N ARG A 82 -2.11 -2.79 15.05
CA ARG A 82 -1.54 -2.11 16.23
C ARG A 82 -1.55 -2.98 17.47
N ASN A 83 -2.67 -3.66 17.73
CA ASN A 83 -2.81 -4.54 18.90
C ASN A 83 -1.86 -5.74 18.82
N VAL A 84 -1.69 -6.34 17.64
CA VAL A 84 -0.74 -7.45 17.44
C VAL A 84 0.69 -6.97 17.64
N ILE A 85 1.07 -5.83 17.07
CA ILE A 85 2.40 -5.22 17.27
C ILE A 85 2.64 -4.91 18.74
N ALA A 86 1.67 -4.36 19.45
CA ALA A 86 1.78 -4.08 20.88
C ALA A 86 1.94 -5.35 21.71
N GLY A 87 1.29 -6.46 21.33
CA GLY A 87 1.48 -7.77 21.94
C GLY A 87 2.88 -8.34 21.74
N GLU A 88 3.50 -8.08 20.60
CA GLU A 88 4.86 -8.51 20.24
C GLU A 88 5.95 -7.49 20.67
N ALA A 89 5.57 -6.38 21.25
CA ALA A 89 6.50 -5.30 21.66
C ALA A 89 7.55 -5.72 22.68
N LYS A 90 7.42 -6.92 23.27
CA LYS A 90 8.49 -7.55 24.08
C LYS A 90 9.74 -7.85 23.22
N GLN A 91 9.59 -8.02 21.91
CA GLN A 91 10.70 -8.04 20.97
C GLN A 91 11.09 -6.60 20.66
N SER A 92 12.33 -6.24 20.87
CA SER A 92 12.83 -4.85 20.76
C SER A 92 12.57 -4.19 19.39
N TYR A 93 12.40 -4.99 18.34
CA TYR A 93 12.10 -4.50 17.00
C TYR A 93 10.68 -3.91 16.91
N PHE A 94 9.65 -4.66 17.33
CA PHE A 94 8.26 -4.22 17.21
C PHE A 94 7.92 -3.03 18.13
N ALA A 95 8.66 -2.83 19.20
CA ALA A 95 8.50 -1.67 20.08
C ALA A 95 8.80 -0.32 19.39
N ARG A 96 9.52 -0.34 18.27
CA ARG A 96 9.91 0.87 17.52
C ARG A 96 9.13 1.06 16.24
N LEU A 97 8.27 0.11 15.89
CA LEU A 97 7.50 0.14 14.64
C LEU A 97 6.33 1.13 14.76
N ASP A 98 6.39 2.20 13.98
CA ASP A 98 5.33 3.22 13.91
C ASP A 98 4.29 2.86 12.86
N ILE A 99 3.01 3.15 13.12
CA ILE A 99 1.91 2.98 12.15
C ILE A 99 1.22 4.31 11.95
N GLN A 100 1.19 4.76 10.69
CA GLN A 100 0.52 5.98 10.27
C GLN A 100 -0.55 5.69 9.22
N MET A 101 -1.68 6.38 9.33
CA MET A 101 -2.72 6.38 8.31
C MET A 101 -2.53 7.59 7.41
N TRP A 102 -2.66 7.37 6.12
CA TRP A 102 -2.47 8.39 5.09
C TRP A 102 -3.73 8.56 4.25
N ASP A 103 -4.21 9.80 4.11
CA ASP A 103 -5.37 10.13 3.28
C ASP A 103 -5.03 9.96 1.79
N GLU A 104 -5.63 8.97 1.12
CA GLU A 104 -5.39 8.65 -0.29
C GLU A 104 -5.79 9.78 -1.25
N ARG A 105 -6.69 10.67 -0.85
CA ARG A 105 -7.07 11.83 -1.68
C ARG A 105 -5.87 12.72 -2.01
N LEU A 106 -4.85 12.71 -1.16
CA LEU A 106 -3.64 13.49 -1.36
C LEU A 106 -2.69 12.86 -2.39
N SER A 107 -2.81 11.54 -2.64
CA SER A 107 -2.00 10.80 -3.60
C SER A 107 -2.66 10.60 -4.98
N SER A 108 -3.99 10.73 -5.07
CA SER A 108 -4.74 10.49 -6.31
C SER A 108 -4.33 11.39 -7.47
N LYS A 109 -4.00 12.66 -7.21
CA LYS A 109 -3.56 13.59 -8.27
C LYS A 109 -2.22 13.19 -8.90
N ALA A 110 -1.31 12.63 -8.13
CA ALA A 110 -0.03 12.14 -8.63
C ALA A 110 -0.21 10.82 -9.41
N ALA A 111 -1.08 9.93 -8.90
CA ALA A 111 -1.42 8.67 -9.56
C ALA A 111 -2.14 8.90 -10.90
N GLU A 112 -3.10 9.83 -10.96
CA GLU A 112 -3.78 10.21 -12.20
C GLU A 112 -2.82 10.78 -13.24
N ARG A 113 -1.86 11.62 -12.85
CA ARG A 113 -0.84 12.16 -13.76
C ARG A 113 0.02 11.05 -14.36
N LEU A 114 0.50 10.12 -13.52
CA LEU A 114 1.35 9.02 -13.98
C LEU A 114 0.57 8.00 -14.83
N MET A 115 -0.71 7.73 -14.52
CA MET A 115 -1.57 6.91 -15.37
C MET A 115 -1.87 7.59 -16.71
N MET A 116 -2.04 8.91 -16.74
CA MET A 116 -2.20 9.68 -17.98
C MET A 116 -0.90 9.68 -18.81
N GLU A 117 0.26 9.83 -18.20
CA GLU A 117 1.55 9.78 -18.86
C GLU A 117 1.89 8.38 -19.38
N ALA A 118 1.60 7.33 -18.60
CA ALA A 118 1.78 5.94 -19.01
C ALA A 118 0.75 5.47 -20.04
N GLY A 119 -0.46 6.06 -20.05
CA GLY A 119 -1.54 5.78 -21.01
C GLY A 119 -1.51 6.61 -22.28
N GLY A 120 -0.65 7.63 -22.38
CA GLY A 120 -0.56 8.58 -23.51
C GLY A 120 0.00 8.03 -24.83
N GLY A 121 0.30 6.77 -24.92
CA GLY A 121 0.67 6.08 -26.16
C GLY A 121 -0.54 5.73 -27.02
N ARG A 122 -1.20 6.72 -27.64
CA ARG A 122 -2.10 6.50 -28.78
C ARG A 122 -1.28 5.93 -29.93
N ASN A 123 -1.26 4.62 -30.05
CA ASN A 123 -1.22 3.81 -31.27
C ASN A 123 -0.80 2.38 -30.93
N ARG A 124 -1.74 1.56 -30.47
CA ARG A 124 -1.59 0.12 -30.61
C ARG A 124 -2.59 -0.34 -31.68
N PRO A 125 -2.14 -0.99 -32.78
CA PRO A 125 -3.02 -1.59 -33.72
C PRO A 125 -3.85 -2.65 -33.00
N ARG A 126 -5.16 -2.69 -33.29
CA ARG A 126 -6.10 -3.72 -32.84
C ARG A 126 -5.63 -5.08 -33.38
N SER A 127 -4.67 -5.70 -32.76
CA SER A 127 -4.40 -7.11 -32.96
C SER A 127 -5.35 -7.89 -32.05
N ARG A 128 -6.04 -8.84 -32.67
CA ARG A 128 -7.01 -9.76 -32.07
C ARG A 128 -6.60 -10.16 -30.66
N ALA A 129 -7.45 -9.82 -29.67
CA ALA A 129 -7.29 -10.19 -28.28
C ALA A 129 -7.21 -11.72 -28.16
N ARG A 130 -6.01 -12.24 -27.99
CA ARG A 130 -5.81 -13.54 -27.37
C ARG A 130 -6.39 -13.44 -25.96
N LYS A 131 -7.37 -14.27 -25.64
CA LYS A 131 -7.88 -14.47 -24.28
C LYS A 131 -6.66 -14.83 -23.41
N GLY A 132 -6.12 -13.85 -22.70
CA GLY A 132 -5.09 -14.11 -21.68
C GLY A 132 -5.64 -15.08 -20.65
N SER A 133 -4.84 -16.03 -20.21
CA SER A 133 -5.21 -16.99 -19.18
C SER A 133 -5.64 -16.25 -17.90
N GLU A 134 -6.50 -16.86 -17.13
CA GLU A 134 -6.97 -16.31 -15.84
C GLU A 134 -5.79 -15.94 -14.93
N THR A 135 -4.69 -16.72 -14.97
CA THR A 135 -3.43 -16.45 -14.27
C THR A 135 -2.78 -15.13 -14.72
N GLN A 136 -2.83 -14.77 -16.02
CA GLN A 136 -2.26 -13.50 -16.50
C GLN A 136 -3.10 -12.28 -16.04
N ARG A 137 -4.43 -12.45 -15.92
CA ARG A 137 -5.32 -11.40 -15.41
C ARG A 137 -5.12 -11.18 -13.91
N LEU A 138 -4.96 -12.25 -13.13
CA LEU A 138 -4.67 -12.19 -11.70
C LEU A 138 -3.32 -11.54 -11.43
N SER A 139 -2.28 -11.86 -12.21
CA SER A 139 -0.96 -11.24 -12.12
C SER A 139 -0.98 -9.74 -12.45
N ALA A 140 -1.73 -9.34 -13.49
CA ALA A 140 -1.87 -7.92 -13.85
C ALA A 140 -2.61 -7.12 -12.77
N LYS A 141 -3.66 -7.68 -12.18
CA LYS A 141 -4.42 -7.04 -11.11
C LYS A 141 -3.60 -6.93 -9.82
N ALA A 142 -2.82 -7.96 -9.48
CA ALA A 142 -1.90 -7.92 -8.36
C ALA A 142 -0.82 -6.83 -8.54
N ALA A 143 -0.28 -6.68 -9.75
CA ALA A 143 0.66 -5.60 -10.04
C ALA A 143 0.06 -4.21 -9.81
N VAL A 144 -1.22 -4.00 -10.16
CA VAL A 144 -1.94 -2.73 -9.92
C VAL A 144 -2.07 -2.44 -8.43
N ASP A 145 -2.42 -3.45 -7.61
CA ASP A 145 -2.58 -3.27 -6.16
C ASP A 145 -1.25 -2.88 -5.48
N ALA A 146 -0.14 -3.49 -5.88
CA ALA A 146 1.19 -3.14 -5.36
C ALA A 146 1.64 -1.74 -5.83
N VAL A 147 1.30 -1.34 -7.06
CA VAL A 147 1.56 0.01 -7.56
C VAL A 147 0.73 1.04 -6.82
N ALA A 148 -0.54 0.76 -6.52
CA ALA A 148 -1.38 1.64 -5.70
C ALA A 148 -0.76 1.86 -4.31
N ALA A 149 -0.27 0.81 -3.66
CA ALA A 149 0.46 0.92 -2.40
C ALA A 149 1.73 1.79 -2.51
N ALA A 150 2.45 1.70 -3.63
CA ALA A 150 3.62 2.55 -3.88
C ALA A 150 3.26 4.03 -4.02
N PHE A 151 2.12 4.36 -4.65
CA PHE A 151 1.64 5.75 -4.72
C PHE A 151 1.22 6.29 -3.35
N ILE A 152 0.54 5.49 -2.54
CA ILE A 152 0.19 5.84 -1.16
C ILE A 152 1.46 6.17 -0.39
N LEU A 153 2.44 5.28 -0.44
CA LEU A 153 3.70 5.45 0.28
C LEU A 153 4.48 6.67 -0.24
N GLN A 154 4.58 6.86 -1.55
CA GLN A 154 5.28 8.01 -2.11
C GLN A 154 4.64 9.34 -1.71
N GLY A 155 3.31 9.44 -1.76
CA GLY A 155 2.60 10.63 -1.31
C GLY A 155 2.89 10.97 0.15
N PHE A 156 2.96 9.98 1.01
CA PHE A 156 3.36 10.14 2.40
C PHE A 156 4.81 10.62 2.53
N LEU A 157 5.75 9.97 1.83
CA LEU A 157 7.18 10.33 1.90
C LEU A 157 7.44 11.76 1.43
N ASP A 158 6.77 12.18 0.36
CA ASP A 158 6.88 13.54 -0.18
C ASP A 158 6.36 14.58 0.84
N SER A 159 5.26 14.29 1.53
CA SER A 159 4.71 15.18 2.55
C SER A 159 5.64 15.36 3.75
N VAL A 160 6.29 14.30 4.19
CA VAL A 160 7.25 14.35 5.32
C VAL A 160 8.49 15.17 4.93
N LYS A 161 8.91 15.06 3.68
CA LYS A 161 10.05 15.83 3.15
C LYS A 161 9.74 17.33 3.11
N GLU A 162 8.54 17.71 2.67
CA GLU A 162 8.10 19.11 2.64
C GLU A 162 8.01 19.72 4.05
N MET A 163 7.64 18.94 5.06
CA MET A 163 7.56 19.40 6.46
C MET A 163 8.94 19.54 7.12
N SER A 164 9.99 19.01 6.51
CA SER A 164 11.36 19.01 7.06
C SER A 164 12.24 20.13 6.48
N LEU A 165 11.70 20.91 5.55
CA LEU A 165 12.33 22.09 4.93
C LEU A 165 11.80 23.38 5.57
#